data_16274d75f6a69af167c126c1e16caa5e
#
_entry.id   16274d75f6a69af167c126c1e16caa5e
#
_cell.length_a   1.000
_cell.length_b   1.000
_cell.length_c   1.000
_cell.angle_alpha   90.00
_cell.angle_beta   90.00
_cell.angle_gamma   90.00
#
_symmetry.space_group_name_H-M   'P 1'
#
loop_
_entity.id
_entity.type
_entity.pdbx_description
1 polymer ?
#
loop_
_entity_poly.entity_id
_entity_poly.type
_entity_poly.pdbx_seq_one_letter_code
_entity_poly.pdbx_strand_id
1 'polypeptide(L)'
;MTRDDTLAGVRSRLIDTDRLETHVLESGGRSETVGTDGTVVFLHGNVSSSRFFEDVIADLPPRYRAIAPDLRGYGDSEPKAVDATNGLGDFEGDLRALLADLEPDPPLTLVGWSNGGGVAMRYTIDNPDAIDSLVLINPLSPYGFGGTKDLEGTPCFDDYAGSGGGLGNDEFVAGLADRDRSEGGESSPRKVLRTYYVNPTHEFDPEREESYLTGMLDTATGDENYPGDATPSENWPGVAPGETGVNNAVSPKYCSLESITEIDPDQKPPITWIRGASDQIVSNESLFDAGTLGEMGAMPDWPGEDIFPPQPMVDQTRAVLESYADAGGQFEEVVFGNTGHTPHLEVPGEFLDRLETVLEG
;
A
#
# COMPACT_ATOMS: atom_id res chain seq x y z
N MET A 1 20.89 11.44 -2.63
CA MET A 1 22.05 10.72 -2.06
C MET A 1 21.76 9.23 -2.11
N THR A 2 22.71 8.40 -2.47
CA THR A 2 22.54 6.94 -2.33
C THR A 2 22.66 6.58 -0.85
N ARG A 3 21.82 5.69 -0.35
CA ARG A 3 21.92 5.19 1.03
C ARG A 3 23.11 4.25 1.17
N ASP A 4 23.92 4.44 2.18
CA ASP A 4 25.09 3.58 2.49
C ASP A 4 24.75 2.47 3.49
N ASP A 5 23.50 2.44 4.00
CA ASP A 5 22.98 1.56 5.06
C ASP A 5 22.10 0.42 4.55
N THR A 6 22.20 0.05 3.29
CA THR A 6 21.44 -1.06 2.70
C THR A 6 22.02 -2.44 3.08
N LEU A 7 21.15 -3.46 3.08
CA LEU A 7 21.56 -4.85 3.27
C LEU A 7 22.51 -5.32 2.15
N ALA A 8 23.33 -6.31 2.47
CA ALA A 8 24.22 -6.92 1.49
C ALA A 8 23.40 -7.49 0.31
N GLY A 9 23.78 -7.13 -0.90
CA GLY A 9 23.04 -7.56 -2.10
C GLY A 9 21.94 -6.59 -2.54
N VAL A 10 21.69 -5.51 -1.80
CA VAL A 10 20.76 -4.45 -2.17
C VAL A 10 21.52 -3.18 -2.55
N ARG A 11 21.05 -2.48 -3.57
CA ARG A 11 21.59 -1.19 -4.01
C ARG A 11 20.55 -0.12 -3.92
N SER A 12 20.97 1.05 -3.49
CA SER A 12 20.16 2.27 -3.43
C SER A 12 20.61 3.23 -4.53
N ARG A 13 19.67 3.80 -5.29
CA ARG A 13 19.95 4.84 -6.28
C ARG A 13 18.76 5.76 -6.53
N LEU A 14 19.02 6.94 -7.09
CA LEU A 14 18.02 7.87 -7.60
C LEU A 14 17.90 7.73 -9.11
N ILE A 15 16.67 7.75 -9.61
CA ILE A 15 16.32 7.75 -11.02
C ILE A 15 15.54 9.06 -11.27
N ASP A 16 16.07 9.88 -12.16
CA ASP A 16 15.43 11.14 -12.55
C ASP A 16 14.59 10.88 -13.81
N THR A 17 13.27 10.79 -13.62
CA THR A 17 12.31 10.64 -14.72
C THR A 17 11.73 12.01 -15.12
N ASP A 18 10.95 12.07 -16.19
CA ASP A 18 10.24 13.29 -16.59
C ASP A 18 9.14 13.72 -15.60
N ARG A 19 8.80 12.87 -14.62
CA ARG A 19 7.77 13.11 -13.63
C ARG A 19 8.30 13.38 -12.22
N LEU A 20 9.30 12.59 -11.78
CA LEU A 20 9.75 12.56 -10.39
C LEU A 20 11.21 12.09 -10.30
N GLU A 21 12.00 12.68 -9.39
CA GLU A 21 13.22 12.02 -8.92
C GLU A 21 12.82 10.92 -7.94
N THR A 22 12.94 9.67 -8.38
CA THR A 22 12.51 8.49 -7.64
C THR A 22 13.69 7.75 -7.04
N HIS A 23 13.67 7.53 -5.73
CA HIS A 23 14.59 6.63 -5.06
C HIS A 23 14.14 5.18 -5.26
N VAL A 24 15.12 4.29 -5.50
CA VAL A 24 14.87 2.87 -5.75
C VAL A 24 15.87 2.02 -4.97
N LEU A 25 15.35 1.00 -4.27
CA LEU A 25 16.14 -0.16 -3.87
C LEU A 25 16.04 -1.21 -4.98
N GLU A 26 17.17 -1.79 -5.36
CA GLU A 26 17.21 -2.86 -6.35
C GLU A 26 18.19 -3.97 -5.96
N SER A 27 17.98 -5.19 -6.48
CA SER A 27 18.91 -6.27 -6.26
C SER A 27 20.30 -5.93 -6.84
N GLY A 28 21.33 -6.04 -5.99
CA GLY A 28 22.71 -5.75 -6.31
C GLY A 28 23.49 -6.97 -6.82
N GLY A 29 24.62 -6.73 -7.47
CA GLY A 29 25.58 -7.79 -7.78
C GLY A 29 25.34 -8.57 -9.06
N ARG A 30 24.37 -8.17 -9.89
CA ARG A 30 24.14 -8.80 -11.20
C ARG A 30 25.31 -8.52 -12.14
N SER A 31 25.83 -9.57 -12.74
CA SER A 31 26.69 -9.43 -13.92
C SER A 31 25.77 -9.04 -15.09
N GLU A 32 26.09 -7.97 -15.80
CA GLU A 32 25.41 -7.54 -17.04
C GLU A 32 25.34 -8.66 -18.12
N THR A 33 25.99 -9.78 -17.87
CA THR A 33 26.09 -10.91 -18.79
C THR A 33 25.17 -12.09 -18.47
N VAL A 34 24.45 -12.05 -17.32
CA VAL A 34 23.52 -13.11 -16.93
C VAL A 34 22.09 -12.61 -17.17
N GLY A 35 21.36 -13.24 -18.08
CA GLY A 35 19.94 -13.00 -18.31
C GLY A 35 19.12 -13.16 -17.03
N THR A 36 17.93 -12.56 -16.98
CA THR A 36 16.99 -12.69 -15.87
C THR A 36 15.89 -13.67 -16.21
N ASP A 37 15.33 -14.34 -15.18
CA ASP A 37 14.09 -15.10 -15.31
C ASP A 37 12.86 -14.20 -15.18
N GLY A 38 13.05 -12.88 -14.97
CA GLY A 38 12.01 -11.85 -14.88
C GLY A 38 12.34 -10.73 -13.88
N THR A 39 11.44 -9.75 -13.82
CA THR A 39 11.52 -8.61 -12.90
C THR A 39 10.36 -8.62 -11.92
N VAL A 40 10.66 -8.32 -10.65
CA VAL A 40 9.68 -8.15 -9.59
C VAL A 40 9.75 -6.71 -9.08
N VAL A 41 8.62 -6.00 -9.14
CA VAL A 41 8.51 -4.62 -8.65
C VAL A 41 7.67 -4.60 -7.38
N PHE A 42 8.25 -4.10 -6.29
CA PHE A 42 7.63 -4.04 -4.97
C PHE A 42 7.15 -2.62 -4.66
N LEU A 43 5.86 -2.44 -4.44
CA LEU A 43 5.23 -1.17 -4.13
C LEU A 43 4.80 -1.15 -2.66
N HIS A 44 5.38 -0.24 -1.89
CA HIS A 44 5.16 -0.15 -0.46
C HIS A 44 3.81 0.51 -0.09
N GLY A 45 3.38 0.35 1.17
CA GLY A 45 2.15 0.90 1.71
C GLY A 45 2.23 2.37 2.12
N ASN A 46 1.16 2.86 2.74
CA ASN A 46 1.12 4.20 3.33
C ASN A 46 2.06 4.29 4.53
N VAL A 47 2.64 5.45 4.78
CA VAL A 47 3.59 5.74 5.88
C VAL A 47 4.65 4.64 5.99
N SER A 48 5.35 4.40 4.89
CA SER A 48 6.42 3.42 4.76
C SER A 48 7.35 3.79 3.59
N SER A 49 8.27 2.93 3.22
CA SER A 49 9.14 3.11 2.06
C SER A 49 9.62 1.76 1.52
N SER A 50 10.43 1.77 0.48
CA SER A 50 11.10 0.59 -0.08
C SER A 50 11.86 -0.24 0.97
N ARG A 51 12.24 0.35 2.12
CA ARG A 51 12.89 -0.35 3.24
C ARG A 51 12.07 -1.53 3.77
N PHE A 52 10.74 -1.49 3.62
CA PHE A 52 9.87 -2.58 4.02
C PHE A 52 9.97 -3.82 3.11
N PHE A 53 10.62 -3.71 1.96
CA PHE A 53 10.91 -4.83 1.06
C PHE A 53 12.40 -5.17 0.99
N GLU A 54 13.26 -4.49 1.74
CA GLU A 54 14.70 -4.65 1.64
C GLU A 54 15.15 -6.09 1.95
N ASP A 55 14.58 -6.72 2.99
CA ASP A 55 14.87 -8.11 3.36
C ASP A 55 14.42 -9.07 2.24
N VAL A 56 13.23 -8.86 1.69
CA VAL A 56 12.72 -9.66 0.57
C VAL A 56 13.63 -9.52 -0.66
N ILE A 57 14.10 -8.31 -0.96
CA ILE A 57 15.04 -8.07 -2.09
C ILE A 57 16.36 -8.78 -1.85
N ALA A 58 16.90 -8.75 -0.62
CA ALA A 58 18.16 -9.37 -0.28
C ALA A 58 18.11 -10.90 -0.41
N ASP A 59 16.97 -11.51 -0.07
CA ASP A 59 16.78 -12.96 -0.06
C ASP A 59 16.16 -13.51 -1.35
N LEU A 60 15.67 -12.64 -2.26
CA LEU A 60 15.10 -13.08 -3.54
C LEU A 60 16.17 -13.76 -4.39
N PRO A 61 15.89 -14.93 -5.02
CA PRO A 61 16.86 -15.61 -5.85
C PRO A 61 17.47 -14.70 -6.92
N PRO A 62 18.80 -14.72 -7.10
CA PRO A 62 19.50 -13.77 -7.97
C PRO A 62 19.19 -13.91 -9.47
N ARG A 63 18.40 -14.92 -9.85
CA ARG A 63 17.84 -15.06 -11.20
C ARG A 63 16.72 -14.03 -11.49
N TYR A 64 16.13 -13.40 -10.47
CA TYR A 64 15.13 -12.34 -10.63
C TYR A 64 15.75 -10.96 -10.41
N ARG A 65 15.27 -9.97 -11.13
CA ARG A 65 15.58 -8.56 -10.86
C ARG A 65 14.52 -8.01 -9.92
N ALA A 66 14.92 -7.57 -8.73
CA ALA A 66 14.04 -6.88 -7.79
C ALA A 66 14.20 -5.37 -7.91
N ILE A 67 13.08 -4.64 -7.87
CA ILE A 67 13.00 -3.18 -7.90
C ILE A 67 11.95 -2.75 -6.86
N ALA A 68 12.31 -1.88 -5.92
CA ALA A 68 11.37 -1.29 -4.97
C ALA A 68 11.55 0.23 -4.95
N PRO A 69 10.68 1.00 -5.63
CA PRO A 69 10.70 2.44 -5.55
C PRO A 69 10.16 2.92 -4.19
N ASP A 70 10.68 4.04 -3.71
CA ASP A 70 9.94 4.88 -2.78
C ASP A 70 8.88 5.66 -3.59
N LEU A 71 7.62 5.55 -3.20
CA LEU A 71 6.54 6.27 -3.86
C LEU A 71 6.65 7.78 -3.58
N ARG A 72 5.99 8.61 -4.41
CA ARG A 72 5.89 10.07 -4.25
C ARG A 72 5.57 10.46 -2.81
N GLY A 73 6.39 11.33 -2.21
CA GLY A 73 6.22 11.81 -0.83
C GLY A 73 6.69 10.83 0.26
N TYR A 74 7.38 9.76 -0.11
CA TYR A 74 7.92 8.78 0.83
C TYR A 74 9.41 8.53 0.60
N GLY A 75 10.08 8.10 1.67
CA GLY A 75 11.48 7.72 1.63
C GLY A 75 12.38 8.84 1.13
N ASP A 76 13.25 8.52 0.17
CA ASP A 76 14.17 9.47 -0.45
C ASP A 76 13.68 9.98 -1.83
N SER A 77 12.45 9.63 -2.24
CA SER A 77 11.83 10.19 -3.44
C SER A 77 11.37 11.63 -3.24
N GLU A 78 11.29 12.39 -4.35
CA GLU A 78 10.85 13.78 -4.33
C GLU A 78 9.47 13.93 -3.65
N PRO A 79 9.29 14.83 -2.66
CA PRO A 79 8.01 15.03 -1.99
C PRO A 79 7.08 15.93 -2.82
N LYS A 80 6.72 15.49 -4.00
CA LYS A 80 5.81 16.19 -4.90
C LYS A 80 4.37 16.10 -4.38
N ALA A 81 3.59 17.16 -4.56
CA ALA A 81 2.17 17.19 -4.19
C ALA A 81 1.38 16.05 -4.87
N VAL A 82 0.41 15.49 -4.15
CA VAL A 82 -0.54 14.49 -4.65
C VAL A 82 -1.85 15.19 -5.02
N ASP A 83 -2.23 15.14 -6.29
CA ASP A 83 -3.56 15.54 -6.77
C ASP A 83 -4.55 14.38 -6.50
N ALA A 84 -5.25 14.49 -5.38
CA ALA A 84 -6.19 13.45 -4.96
C ALA A 84 -7.38 13.30 -5.92
N THR A 85 -7.74 14.36 -6.66
CA THR A 85 -8.87 14.32 -7.61
C THR A 85 -8.66 13.31 -8.74
N ASN A 86 -7.41 12.87 -8.93
CA ASN A 86 -6.99 11.85 -9.88
C ASN A 86 -6.89 10.43 -9.25
N GLY A 87 -7.32 10.30 -8.00
CA GLY A 87 -7.15 9.06 -7.24
C GLY A 87 -5.67 8.66 -7.14
N LEU A 88 -5.38 7.41 -7.52
CA LEU A 88 -4.00 6.89 -7.55
C LEU A 88 -3.24 7.22 -8.85
N GLY A 89 -3.78 8.06 -9.74
CA GLY A 89 -3.20 8.36 -11.04
C GLY A 89 -1.82 9.03 -10.99
N ASP A 90 -1.51 9.80 -9.96
CA ASP A 90 -0.17 10.36 -9.79
C ASP A 90 0.88 9.27 -9.50
N PHE A 91 0.54 8.33 -8.63
CA PHE A 91 1.42 7.20 -8.29
C PHE A 91 1.58 6.23 -9.45
N GLU A 92 0.49 5.94 -10.18
CA GLU A 92 0.53 5.13 -11.41
C GLU A 92 1.43 5.78 -12.46
N GLY A 93 1.24 7.07 -12.73
CA GLY A 93 2.02 7.79 -13.71
C GLY A 93 3.52 7.83 -13.37
N ASP A 94 3.88 8.00 -12.09
CA ASP A 94 5.28 7.97 -11.64
C ASP A 94 5.87 6.57 -11.81
N LEU A 95 5.13 5.52 -11.45
CA LEU A 95 5.55 4.14 -11.67
C LEU A 95 5.76 3.83 -13.16
N ARG A 96 4.84 4.26 -14.01
CA ARG A 96 4.93 4.07 -15.46
C ARG A 96 6.15 4.78 -16.05
N ALA A 97 6.45 6.02 -15.64
CA ALA A 97 7.64 6.75 -16.05
C ALA A 97 8.91 6.03 -15.58
N LEU A 98 8.95 5.59 -14.32
CA LEU A 98 10.07 4.83 -13.78
C LEU A 98 10.34 3.53 -14.54
N LEU A 99 9.30 2.74 -14.81
CA LEU A 99 9.45 1.46 -15.52
C LEU A 99 9.85 1.68 -16.99
N ALA A 100 9.42 2.77 -17.62
CA ALA A 100 9.87 3.13 -18.95
C ALA A 100 11.39 3.42 -19.00
N ASP A 101 11.95 4.07 -17.96
CA ASP A 101 13.38 4.37 -17.88
C ASP A 101 14.22 3.15 -17.44
N LEU A 102 13.65 2.27 -16.63
CA LEU A 102 14.34 1.08 -16.11
C LEU A 102 14.32 -0.12 -17.06
N GLU A 103 13.41 -0.12 -18.04
CA GLU A 103 13.24 -1.19 -19.03
C GLU A 103 13.28 -2.59 -18.39
N PRO A 104 12.32 -2.95 -17.51
CA PRO A 104 12.32 -4.22 -16.79
C PRO A 104 12.29 -5.42 -17.75
N ASP A 105 13.08 -6.45 -17.46
CA ASP A 105 13.05 -7.70 -18.21
C ASP A 105 11.72 -8.45 -17.93
N PRO A 106 11.02 -8.95 -18.96
CA PRO A 106 9.85 -9.79 -18.75
C PRO A 106 10.24 -11.22 -18.31
N PRO A 107 9.35 -11.96 -17.66
CA PRO A 107 8.02 -11.54 -17.19
C PRO A 107 8.10 -10.50 -16.07
N LEU A 108 7.10 -9.60 -16.04
CA LEU A 108 6.97 -8.55 -15.02
C LEU A 108 5.92 -8.91 -13.98
N THR A 109 6.34 -9.07 -12.73
CA THR A 109 5.44 -9.26 -11.58
C THR A 109 5.38 -7.99 -10.76
N LEU A 110 4.16 -7.46 -10.51
CA LEU A 110 3.94 -6.41 -9.53
C LEU A 110 3.56 -7.02 -8.18
N VAL A 111 4.22 -6.56 -7.13
CA VAL A 111 3.90 -6.90 -5.74
C VAL A 111 3.52 -5.61 -5.02
N GLY A 112 2.24 -5.46 -4.65
CA GLY A 112 1.75 -4.26 -3.99
C GLY A 112 1.25 -4.54 -2.58
N TRP A 113 1.78 -3.81 -1.60
CA TRP A 113 1.35 -3.90 -0.21
C TRP A 113 0.51 -2.68 0.17
N SER A 114 -0.70 -2.91 0.79
CA SER A 114 -1.55 -1.83 1.31
C SER A 114 -1.90 -0.82 0.20
N ASN A 115 -1.60 0.46 0.36
CA ASN A 115 -1.74 1.47 -0.69
C ASN A 115 -0.96 1.12 -1.97
N GLY A 116 0.22 0.51 -1.83
CA GLY A 116 0.98 0.00 -2.98
C GLY A 116 0.22 -1.09 -3.75
N GLY A 117 -0.65 -1.85 -3.06
CA GLY A 117 -1.60 -2.77 -3.71
C GLY A 117 -2.64 -2.04 -4.55
N GLY A 118 -3.13 -0.90 -4.06
CA GLY A 118 -4.00 -0.01 -4.85
C GLY A 118 -3.30 0.54 -6.09
N VAL A 119 -2.04 1.00 -5.95
CA VAL A 119 -1.22 1.48 -7.07
C VAL A 119 -0.97 0.36 -8.08
N ALA A 120 -0.67 -0.87 -7.62
CA ALA A 120 -0.47 -2.03 -8.49
C ALA A 120 -1.74 -2.39 -9.27
N MET A 121 -2.91 -2.40 -8.61
CA MET A 121 -4.19 -2.59 -9.29
C MET A 121 -4.45 -1.51 -10.32
N ARG A 122 -4.23 -0.23 -9.98
CA ARG A 122 -4.40 0.89 -10.90
C ARG A 122 -3.49 0.78 -12.12
N TYR A 123 -2.22 0.45 -11.90
CA TYR A 123 -1.27 0.24 -12.99
C TYR A 123 -1.71 -0.92 -13.90
N THR A 124 -2.18 -2.02 -13.32
CA THR A 124 -2.66 -3.19 -14.07
C THR A 124 -3.90 -2.85 -14.91
N ILE A 125 -4.82 -2.02 -14.39
CA ILE A 125 -6.00 -1.54 -15.13
C ILE A 125 -5.57 -0.73 -16.35
N ASP A 126 -4.62 0.19 -16.17
CA ASP A 126 -4.21 1.11 -17.22
C ASP A 126 -3.22 0.48 -18.22
N ASN A 127 -2.49 -0.57 -17.82
CA ASN A 127 -1.43 -1.21 -18.60
C ASN A 127 -1.49 -2.76 -18.53
N PRO A 128 -2.60 -3.41 -18.85
CA PRO A 128 -2.78 -4.84 -18.60
C PRO A 128 -1.77 -5.72 -19.37
N ASP A 129 -1.39 -5.33 -20.58
CA ASP A 129 -0.41 -6.05 -21.40
C ASP A 129 1.02 -6.03 -20.85
N ALA A 130 1.30 -5.17 -19.86
CA ALA A 130 2.64 -5.01 -19.29
C ALA A 130 2.90 -5.94 -18.11
N ILE A 131 1.88 -6.62 -17.58
CA ILE A 131 1.93 -7.36 -16.33
C ILE A 131 1.66 -8.83 -16.55
N ASP A 132 2.61 -9.68 -16.16
CA ASP A 132 2.49 -11.14 -16.24
C ASP A 132 1.85 -11.75 -14.98
N SER A 133 2.04 -11.13 -13.81
CA SER A 133 1.45 -11.55 -12.54
C SER A 133 1.28 -10.38 -11.57
N LEU A 134 0.21 -10.41 -10.76
CA LEU A 134 -0.08 -9.42 -9.73
C LEU A 134 -0.14 -10.10 -8.35
N VAL A 135 0.68 -9.64 -7.41
CA VAL A 135 0.65 -10.08 -6.01
C VAL A 135 0.17 -8.92 -5.14
N LEU A 136 -0.91 -9.12 -4.42
CA LEU A 136 -1.52 -8.14 -3.54
C LEU A 136 -1.32 -8.57 -2.08
N ILE A 137 -0.67 -7.74 -1.27
CA ILE A 137 -0.42 -8.01 0.16
C ILE A 137 -1.28 -7.07 0.98
N ASN A 138 -2.29 -7.58 1.69
CA ASN A 138 -3.22 -6.75 2.47
C ASN A 138 -3.57 -5.45 1.73
N PRO A 139 -4.05 -5.51 0.47
CA PRO A 139 -4.18 -4.34 -0.40
C PRO A 139 -5.27 -3.40 0.09
N LEU A 140 -5.17 -2.13 -0.29
CA LEU A 140 -6.28 -1.19 -0.25
C LEU A 140 -7.53 -1.84 -0.86
N SER A 141 -8.71 -1.66 -0.24
CA SER A 141 -9.97 -2.09 -0.86
C SER A 141 -10.11 -1.46 -2.25
N PRO A 142 -10.63 -2.20 -3.25
CA PRO A 142 -10.91 -1.64 -4.58
C PRO A 142 -11.84 -0.42 -4.56
N TYR A 143 -12.58 -0.22 -3.47
CA TYR A 143 -13.45 0.93 -3.23
C TYR A 143 -12.82 2.01 -2.32
N GLY A 144 -11.49 1.99 -2.16
CA GLY A 144 -10.78 2.95 -1.32
C GLY A 144 -10.84 2.66 0.17
N PHE A 145 -10.56 3.67 1.01
CA PHE A 145 -10.44 3.54 2.45
C PHE A 145 -11.37 4.50 3.20
N GLY A 146 -12.25 3.91 4.03
CA GLY A 146 -13.20 4.62 4.90
C GLY A 146 -14.52 5.00 4.21
N GLY A 147 -15.61 5.01 4.95
CA GLY A 147 -16.88 5.61 4.55
C GLY A 147 -17.69 4.90 3.48
N THR A 148 -17.48 3.60 3.24
CA THR A 148 -18.35 2.74 2.43
C THR A 148 -19.00 1.64 3.27
N LYS A 149 -20.20 1.18 2.90
CA LYS A 149 -21.07 0.38 3.78
C LYS A 149 -21.46 -1.02 3.29
N ASP A 150 -21.11 -1.40 2.06
CA ASP A 150 -21.51 -2.67 1.46
C ASP A 150 -20.42 -3.24 0.53
N LEU A 151 -20.68 -4.38 -0.09
CA LEU A 151 -19.74 -5.05 -0.98
C LEU A 151 -19.55 -4.32 -2.32
N GLU A 152 -20.49 -3.46 -2.67
CA GLU A 152 -20.47 -2.64 -3.88
C GLU A 152 -19.78 -1.29 -3.67
N GLY A 153 -19.28 -1.02 -2.45
CA GLY A 153 -18.57 0.23 -2.12
C GLY A 153 -19.49 1.45 -2.08
N THR A 154 -20.78 1.27 -1.78
CA THR A 154 -21.72 2.39 -1.66
C THR A 154 -21.27 3.34 -0.55
N PRO A 155 -21.09 4.64 -0.81
CA PRO A 155 -20.69 5.58 0.22
C PRO A 155 -21.76 5.73 1.31
N CYS A 156 -21.35 5.91 2.56
CA CYS A 156 -22.27 6.19 3.67
C CYS A 156 -22.98 7.53 3.51
N PHE A 157 -22.28 8.52 2.94
CA PHE A 157 -22.79 9.86 2.64
C PHE A 157 -22.37 10.33 1.25
N ASP A 158 -23.18 11.15 0.59
CA ASP A 158 -22.94 11.65 -0.76
C ASP A 158 -21.68 12.52 -0.88
N ASP A 159 -21.22 13.12 0.20
CA ASP A 159 -19.98 13.92 0.29
C ASP A 159 -18.77 13.11 0.73
N TYR A 160 -18.92 11.79 0.92
CA TYR A 160 -17.88 10.87 1.39
C TYR A 160 -17.31 11.21 2.78
N ALA A 161 -18.08 11.92 3.63
CA ALA A 161 -17.69 12.17 5.00
C ALA A 161 -17.30 10.84 5.71
N GLY A 162 -16.29 10.91 6.56
CA GLY A 162 -15.73 9.73 7.21
C GLY A 162 -14.64 9.00 6.38
N SER A 163 -14.10 9.65 5.34
CA SER A 163 -12.89 9.23 4.63
C SER A 163 -11.94 10.41 4.38
N GLY A 164 -10.74 10.13 3.89
CA GLY A 164 -9.77 11.16 3.46
C GLY A 164 -8.88 11.73 4.55
N GLY A 165 -8.18 12.83 4.21
CA GLY A 165 -7.09 13.42 4.99
C GLY A 165 -7.48 13.89 6.39
N GLY A 166 -8.70 14.39 6.56
CA GLY A 166 -9.19 14.90 7.83
C GLY A 166 -9.42 13.83 8.93
N LEU A 167 -9.22 12.55 8.63
CA LEU A 167 -9.22 11.45 9.59
C LEU A 167 -7.80 11.06 10.06
N GLY A 168 -6.77 11.72 9.56
CA GLY A 168 -5.40 11.53 10.05
C GLY A 168 -5.32 11.82 11.55
N ASN A 169 -4.60 10.96 12.30
CA ASN A 169 -4.36 11.19 13.71
C ASN A 169 -3.30 12.29 13.87
N ASP A 170 -3.68 13.46 14.41
CA ASP A 170 -2.81 14.63 14.54
C ASP A 170 -1.54 14.35 15.35
N GLU A 171 -1.60 13.53 16.41
CA GLU A 171 -0.42 13.18 17.23
C GLU A 171 0.54 12.30 16.43
N PHE A 172 0.02 11.37 15.64
CA PHE A 172 0.83 10.52 14.77
C PHE A 172 1.49 11.35 13.66
N VAL A 173 0.73 12.23 12.99
CA VAL A 173 1.26 13.15 11.95
C VAL A 173 2.35 14.05 12.53
N ALA A 174 2.14 14.61 13.72
CA ALA A 174 3.16 15.41 14.41
C ALA A 174 4.41 14.58 14.74
N GLY A 175 4.24 13.33 15.20
CA GLY A 175 5.35 12.41 15.46
C GLY A 175 6.17 12.09 14.21
N LEU A 176 5.53 11.95 13.05
CA LEU A 176 6.22 11.79 11.76
C LEU A 176 7.01 13.06 11.40
N ALA A 177 6.36 14.23 11.46
CA ALA A 177 6.98 15.51 11.15
C ALA A 177 8.19 15.82 12.05
N ASP A 178 8.09 15.52 13.33
CA ASP A 178 9.15 15.69 14.33
C ASP A 178 10.20 14.56 14.29
N ARG A 179 9.99 13.54 13.45
CA ARG A 179 10.85 12.33 13.35
C ARG A 179 11.00 11.64 14.70
N ASP A 180 9.90 11.49 15.44
CA ASP A 180 9.90 10.93 16.79
C ASP A 180 10.23 9.42 16.79
N ARG A 181 11.37 9.08 17.40
CA ARG A 181 11.84 7.69 17.57
C ARG A 181 11.57 7.15 18.98
N SER A 182 10.87 7.90 19.81
CA SER A 182 10.59 7.52 21.19
C SER A 182 9.66 6.30 21.28
N GLU A 183 9.65 5.67 22.44
CA GLU A 183 8.70 4.60 22.79
C GLU A 183 7.45 5.13 23.51
N GLY A 184 7.33 6.45 23.64
CA GLY A 184 6.28 7.11 24.41
C GLY A 184 5.07 7.49 23.57
N GLY A 185 3.87 7.28 24.15
CA GLY A 185 2.60 7.64 23.51
C GLY A 185 2.02 6.55 22.63
N GLU A 186 0.69 6.43 22.65
CA GLU A 186 -0.02 5.41 21.87
C GLU A 186 0.03 5.72 20.35
N SER A 187 0.21 6.98 20.01
CA SER A 187 0.31 7.47 18.61
C SER A 187 1.76 7.69 18.14
N SER A 188 2.79 7.29 18.93
CA SER A 188 4.17 7.42 18.43
C SER A 188 4.41 6.49 17.24
N PRO A 189 5.20 6.90 16.22
CA PRO A 189 5.45 6.08 15.03
C PRO A 189 5.94 4.66 15.36
N ARG A 190 6.83 4.50 16.35
CA ARG A 190 7.30 3.19 16.82
C ARG A 190 6.17 2.35 17.42
N LYS A 191 5.30 2.96 18.21
CA LYS A 191 4.16 2.24 18.81
C LYS A 191 3.19 1.79 17.74
N VAL A 192 2.91 2.63 16.75
CA VAL A 192 2.06 2.31 15.59
C VAL A 192 2.66 1.15 14.79
N LEU A 193 3.97 1.16 14.52
CA LEU A 193 4.68 0.07 13.85
C LEU A 193 4.48 -1.27 14.58
N ARG A 194 4.73 -1.29 15.89
CA ARG A 194 4.66 -2.50 16.72
C ARG A 194 3.24 -3.02 16.96
N THR A 195 2.24 -2.13 16.91
CA THR A 195 0.86 -2.49 17.29
C THR A 195 0.01 -2.86 16.11
N TYR A 196 0.17 -2.16 14.98
CA TYR A 196 -0.76 -2.25 13.85
C TYR A 196 -0.13 -2.80 12.56
N TYR A 197 1.17 -2.55 12.32
CA TYR A 197 1.82 -3.04 11.10
C TYR A 197 2.11 -4.53 11.18
N VAL A 198 2.38 -5.04 12.37
CA VAL A 198 2.64 -6.46 12.61
C VAL A 198 1.62 -7.02 13.61
N ASN A 199 1.52 -8.33 13.69
CA ASN A 199 0.82 -8.95 14.82
C ASN A 199 1.49 -8.52 16.13
N PRO A 200 0.75 -8.11 17.18
CA PRO A 200 1.32 -7.63 18.44
C PRO A 200 2.25 -8.61 19.17
N THR A 201 2.28 -9.87 18.76
CA THR A 201 3.21 -10.89 19.30
C THR A 201 4.51 -11.00 18.50
N HIS A 202 4.63 -10.26 17.39
CA HIS A 202 5.85 -10.23 16.58
C HIS A 202 6.96 -9.47 17.31
N GLU A 203 8.16 -10.04 17.30
CA GLU A 203 9.36 -9.41 17.85
C GLU A 203 10.30 -9.06 16.69
N PHE A 204 10.55 -7.78 16.52
CA PHE A 204 11.50 -7.31 15.50
C PHE A 204 12.96 -7.56 15.91
N ASP A 205 13.81 -7.85 14.95
CA ASP A 205 15.23 -7.57 15.10
C ASP A 205 15.42 -6.05 15.30
N PRO A 206 16.18 -5.61 16.34
CA PRO A 206 16.28 -4.18 16.66
C PRO A 206 16.85 -3.30 15.52
N GLU A 207 17.78 -3.83 14.71
CA GLU A 207 18.36 -3.07 13.58
C GLU A 207 17.33 -2.93 12.45
N ARG A 208 16.54 -3.99 12.20
CA ARG A 208 15.46 -3.95 11.20
C ARG A 208 14.33 -3.05 11.64
N GLU A 209 13.94 -3.07 12.92
CA GLU A 209 12.94 -2.14 13.45
C GLU A 209 13.33 -0.69 13.22
N GLU A 210 14.60 -0.33 13.50
CA GLU A 210 15.09 1.04 13.26
C GLU A 210 15.07 1.39 11.76
N SER A 211 15.32 0.43 10.88
CA SER A 211 15.21 0.63 9.43
C SER A 211 13.78 0.91 9.01
N TYR A 212 12.81 0.10 9.47
CA TYR A 212 11.39 0.30 9.15
C TYR A 212 10.86 1.60 9.74
N LEU A 213 11.20 1.90 11.00
CA LEU A 213 10.86 3.18 11.62
C LEU A 213 11.43 4.36 10.81
N THR A 214 12.65 4.25 10.31
CA THR A 214 13.22 5.27 9.41
C THR A 214 12.35 5.43 8.17
N GLY A 215 11.93 4.33 7.52
CA GLY A 215 11.04 4.36 6.38
C GLY A 215 9.70 5.04 6.65
N MET A 216 9.15 4.88 7.86
CA MET A 216 7.94 5.62 8.28
C MET A 216 8.22 7.10 8.47
N LEU A 217 9.32 7.46 9.13
CA LEU A 217 9.70 8.84 9.45
C LEU A 217 10.18 9.65 8.23
N ASP A 218 10.46 8.99 7.12
CA ASP A 218 10.77 9.62 5.83
C ASP A 218 9.50 9.93 5.01
N THR A 219 8.31 9.90 5.64
CA THR A 219 7.05 10.32 5.03
C THR A 219 6.94 11.84 5.03
N ALA A 220 6.71 12.45 3.87
CA ALA A 220 6.37 13.86 3.76
C ALA A 220 4.97 14.12 4.33
N THR A 221 4.87 15.04 5.29
CA THR A 221 3.62 15.37 5.97
C THR A 221 3.05 16.70 5.53
N GLY A 222 1.73 16.86 5.60
CA GLY A 222 0.98 18.08 5.32
C GLY A 222 -0.11 17.91 4.29
N ASP A 223 -0.76 19.02 3.94
CA ASP A 223 -1.94 19.04 3.09
C ASP A 223 -1.68 18.49 1.67
N GLU A 224 -0.48 18.68 1.14
CA GLU A 224 -0.11 18.19 -0.21
C GLU A 224 0.36 16.73 -0.25
N ASN A 225 0.64 16.12 0.91
CA ASN A 225 1.20 14.76 1.03
C ASN A 225 0.39 13.93 2.04
N TYR A 226 0.98 13.48 3.15
CA TYR A 226 0.29 12.71 4.18
C TYR A 226 -0.08 13.61 5.38
N PRO A 227 -1.32 13.63 5.87
CA PRO A 227 -2.47 12.84 5.40
C PRO A 227 -3.21 13.45 4.21
N GLY A 228 -3.03 14.74 3.92
CA GLY A 228 -3.77 15.53 2.97
C GLY A 228 -4.65 16.59 3.63
N ASP A 229 -5.27 17.44 2.81
CA ASP A 229 -6.22 18.45 3.23
C ASP A 229 -7.59 17.85 3.58
N ALA A 230 -8.52 18.66 4.04
CA ALA A 230 -9.86 18.23 4.42
C ALA A 230 -10.92 19.29 4.14
N THR A 231 -12.14 18.84 3.91
CA THR A 231 -13.31 19.69 3.74
C THR A 231 -14.28 19.51 4.93
N PRO A 232 -14.79 20.57 5.57
CA PRO A 232 -15.84 20.44 6.58
C PRO A 232 -17.11 19.78 6.01
N SER A 233 -17.77 18.95 6.81
CA SER A 233 -19.02 18.28 6.45
C SER A 233 -20.08 18.47 7.55
N GLU A 234 -21.36 18.52 7.14
CA GLU A 234 -22.51 18.44 8.06
C GLU A 234 -22.79 16.97 8.45
N ASN A 235 -22.24 16.00 7.72
CA ASN A 235 -22.37 14.59 8.01
C ASN A 235 -21.30 14.13 9.00
N TRP A 236 -21.59 13.10 9.77
CA TRP A 236 -20.64 12.49 10.70
C TRP A 236 -19.43 11.90 9.92
N PRO A 237 -18.22 12.06 10.42
CA PRO A 237 -17.78 12.68 11.69
C PRO A 237 -17.46 14.19 11.59
N GLY A 238 -18.03 14.92 10.66
CA GLY A 238 -17.87 16.37 10.50
C GLY A 238 -16.79 16.75 9.49
N VAL A 239 -16.20 15.78 8.78
CA VAL A 239 -15.12 15.98 7.83
C VAL A 239 -15.29 15.05 6.63
N ALA A 240 -15.01 15.61 5.43
CA ALA A 240 -15.02 14.93 4.14
C ALA A 240 -13.67 15.11 3.42
N PRO A 241 -13.38 14.32 2.38
CA PRO A 241 -12.12 14.44 1.64
C PRO A 241 -11.93 15.80 0.99
N GLY A 242 -10.70 16.31 1.11
CA GLY A 242 -10.22 17.45 0.34
C GLY A 242 -9.86 17.09 -1.10
N GLU A 243 -8.88 17.80 -1.68
CA GLU A 243 -8.47 17.62 -3.08
C GLU A 243 -6.99 17.26 -3.23
N THR A 244 -6.22 17.30 -2.13
CA THR A 244 -4.78 17.02 -2.13
C THR A 244 -4.39 16.02 -1.05
N GLY A 245 -3.30 15.30 -1.29
CA GLY A 245 -2.70 14.38 -0.32
C GLY A 245 -3.19 12.93 -0.42
N VAL A 246 -2.43 12.07 0.25
CA VAL A 246 -2.50 10.62 0.04
C VAL A 246 -3.81 10.01 0.52
N ASN A 247 -4.28 10.38 1.74
CA ASN A 247 -5.51 9.78 2.26
C ASN A 247 -6.74 10.21 1.46
N ASN A 248 -6.70 11.39 0.84
CA ASN A 248 -7.75 11.81 -0.10
C ASN A 248 -7.67 11.01 -1.39
N ALA A 249 -6.47 10.75 -1.93
CA ALA A 249 -6.30 9.96 -3.14
C ALA A 249 -6.83 8.53 -3.02
N VAL A 250 -6.83 7.98 -1.80
CA VAL A 250 -7.39 6.64 -1.51
C VAL A 250 -8.81 6.68 -0.93
N SER A 251 -9.41 7.87 -0.79
CA SER A 251 -10.82 7.98 -0.42
C SER A 251 -11.72 7.41 -1.52
N PRO A 252 -12.86 6.78 -1.17
CA PRO A 252 -13.88 6.35 -2.14
C PRO A 252 -14.37 7.45 -3.09
N LYS A 253 -14.18 8.71 -2.73
CA LYS A 253 -14.52 9.86 -3.59
C LYS A 253 -13.70 9.87 -4.89
N TYR A 254 -12.46 9.41 -4.84
CA TYR A 254 -11.52 9.51 -5.95
C TYR A 254 -10.89 8.16 -6.32
N CYS A 255 -10.95 7.16 -5.44
CA CYS A 255 -10.39 5.84 -5.65
C CYS A 255 -11.47 4.81 -5.95
N SER A 256 -11.41 4.25 -7.14
CA SER A 256 -12.28 3.19 -7.63
C SER A 256 -11.44 2.28 -8.53
N LEU A 257 -11.28 1.03 -8.11
CA LEU A 257 -10.41 0.03 -8.77
C LEU A 257 -11.19 -1.22 -9.21
N GLU A 258 -12.52 -1.24 -9.06
CA GLU A 258 -13.36 -2.35 -9.50
C GLU A 258 -13.31 -2.59 -11.00
N SER A 259 -12.90 -1.59 -11.80
CA SER A 259 -12.68 -1.73 -13.25
C SER A 259 -11.56 -2.73 -13.61
N ILE A 260 -10.80 -3.24 -12.64
CA ILE A 260 -9.90 -4.39 -12.85
C ILE A 260 -10.66 -5.61 -13.38
N THR A 261 -11.95 -5.74 -13.06
CA THR A 261 -12.84 -6.79 -13.56
C THR A 261 -13.17 -6.63 -15.05
N GLU A 262 -13.03 -5.42 -15.60
CA GLU A 262 -13.36 -5.06 -16.97
C GLU A 262 -12.20 -5.24 -17.98
N ILE A 263 -10.99 -5.54 -17.49
CA ILE A 263 -9.84 -5.89 -18.33
C ILE A 263 -10.25 -7.04 -19.27
N ASP A 264 -9.79 -6.97 -20.53
CA ASP A 264 -10.03 -8.05 -21.51
C ASP A 264 -9.55 -9.40 -20.93
N PRO A 265 -10.35 -10.47 -20.98
CA PRO A 265 -9.97 -11.78 -20.43
C PRO A 265 -8.61 -12.30 -20.89
N ASP A 266 -8.23 -12.03 -22.12
CA ASP A 266 -6.93 -12.46 -22.68
C ASP A 266 -5.74 -11.65 -22.15
N GLN A 267 -5.99 -10.53 -21.46
CA GLN A 267 -4.99 -9.63 -20.87
C GLN A 267 -4.99 -9.64 -19.35
N LYS A 268 -5.88 -10.40 -18.72
CA LYS A 268 -5.97 -10.49 -17.27
C LYS A 268 -4.79 -11.27 -16.68
N PRO A 269 -3.87 -10.64 -15.91
CA PRO A 269 -2.82 -11.38 -15.23
C PRO A 269 -3.41 -12.23 -14.08
N PRO A 270 -2.83 -13.39 -13.75
CA PRO A 270 -3.18 -14.10 -12.53
C PRO A 270 -2.89 -13.23 -11.30
N ILE A 271 -3.79 -13.24 -10.31
CA ILE A 271 -3.68 -12.48 -9.07
C ILE A 271 -3.47 -13.44 -7.90
N THR A 272 -2.42 -13.21 -7.11
CA THR A 272 -2.25 -13.86 -5.80
C THR A 272 -2.50 -12.82 -4.71
N TRP A 273 -3.56 -13.02 -3.94
CA TRP A 273 -3.91 -12.17 -2.81
C TRP A 273 -3.42 -12.78 -1.50
N ILE A 274 -2.38 -12.20 -0.91
CA ILE A 274 -1.79 -12.61 0.37
C ILE A 274 -2.32 -11.70 1.46
N ARG A 275 -2.82 -12.27 2.56
CA ARG A 275 -3.24 -11.47 3.71
C ARG A 275 -2.89 -12.10 5.05
N GLY A 276 -2.65 -11.24 6.04
CA GLY A 276 -2.55 -11.62 7.45
C GLY A 276 -3.95 -11.74 8.07
N ALA A 277 -4.20 -12.86 8.76
CA ALA A 277 -5.49 -13.08 9.41
C ALA A 277 -5.75 -12.12 10.59
N SER A 278 -4.71 -11.49 11.12
CA SER A 278 -4.76 -10.56 12.25
C SER A 278 -4.52 -9.10 11.83
N ASP A 279 -4.67 -8.78 10.54
CA ASP A 279 -4.54 -7.41 10.06
C ASP A 279 -5.59 -6.50 10.71
N GLN A 280 -5.14 -5.40 11.33
CA GLN A 280 -5.97 -4.42 12.01
C GLN A 280 -6.14 -3.12 11.20
N ILE A 281 -5.43 -3.00 10.06
CA ILE A 281 -5.47 -1.82 9.18
C ILE A 281 -6.42 -2.07 8.02
N VAL A 282 -6.22 -3.15 7.25
CA VAL A 282 -7.14 -3.53 6.17
C VAL A 282 -7.90 -4.78 6.59
N SER A 283 -9.03 -4.55 7.23
CA SER A 283 -9.91 -5.61 7.74
C SER A 283 -11.36 -5.18 7.66
N ASN A 284 -12.30 -6.09 7.95
CA ASN A 284 -13.72 -5.76 8.04
C ASN A 284 -14.08 -4.99 9.33
N GLU A 285 -13.15 -4.95 10.28
CA GLU A 285 -13.24 -4.22 11.55
C GLU A 285 -11.95 -3.43 11.77
N SER A 286 -11.59 -2.60 10.78
CA SER A 286 -10.32 -1.85 10.80
C SER A 286 -10.29 -0.84 11.95
N LEU A 287 -9.22 -0.85 12.75
CA LEU A 287 -8.99 0.15 13.79
C LEU A 287 -8.57 1.53 13.25
N PHE A 288 -8.54 1.67 11.92
CA PHE A 288 -8.28 2.92 11.20
C PHE A 288 -9.52 3.42 10.45
N ASP A 289 -10.65 2.69 10.55
CA ASP A 289 -11.93 3.08 9.95
C ASP A 289 -12.82 3.79 10.96
N ALA A 290 -13.42 4.90 10.54
CA ALA A 290 -14.30 5.70 11.38
C ALA A 290 -15.51 4.90 11.87
N GLY A 291 -16.09 4.03 11.05
CA GLY A 291 -17.23 3.18 11.41
C GLY A 291 -16.91 2.24 12.58
N THR A 292 -15.76 1.54 12.49
CA THR A 292 -15.26 0.67 13.56
C THR A 292 -15.01 1.47 14.86
N LEU A 293 -14.32 2.61 14.73
CA LEU A 293 -14.04 3.46 15.90
C LEU A 293 -15.30 4.05 16.52
N GLY A 294 -16.32 4.35 15.71
CA GLY A 294 -17.64 4.78 16.16
C GLY A 294 -18.36 3.67 16.93
N GLU A 295 -18.42 2.46 16.38
CA GLU A 295 -19.04 1.29 17.03
C GLU A 295 -18.38 0.96 18.37
N MET A 296 -17.06 1.07 18.45
CA MET A 296 -16.29 0.88 19.69
C MET A 296 -16.46 2.02 20.70
N GLY A 297 -17.11 3.13 20.32
CA GLY A 297 -17.28 4.32 21.16
C GLY A 297 -16.00 5.17 21.30
N ALA A 298 -15.02 4.97 20.42
CA ALA A 298 -13.82 5.78 20.39
C ALA A 298 -14.01 7.10 19.65
N MET A 299 -15.01 7.17 18.75
CA MET A 299 -15.46 8.41 18.12
C MET A 299 -16.87 8.80 18.64
N PRO A 300 -17.06 10.06 19.10
CA PRO A 300 -18.34 10.50 19.65
C PRO A 300 -19.40 10.65 18.55
N ASP A 301 -20.67 10.70 18.98
CA ASP A 301 -21.82 11.01 18.14
C ASP A 301 -22.00 10.08 16.91
N TRP A 302 -21.50 8.85 16.98
CA TRP A 302 -21.66 7.86 15.93
C TRP A 302 -23.14 7.61 15.60
N PRO A 303 -23.55 7.72 14.31
CA PRO A 303 -24.96 7.66 13.93
C PRO A 303 -25.55 6.25 13.95
N GLY A 304 -24.73 5.22 14.22
CA GLY A 304 -25.14 3.82 14.26
C GLY A 304 -24.87 3.06 12.97
N GLU A 305 -24.86 1.73 13.08
CA GLU A 305 -24.50 0.77 12.02
C GLU A 305 -25.38 0.90 10.77
N ASP A 306 -26.67 1.25 10.92
CA ASP A 306 -27.58 1.43 9.79
C ASP A 306 -27.17 2.60 8.87
N ILE A 307 -26.41 3.58 9.38
CA ILE A 307 -26.00 4.79 8.67
C ILE A 307 -24.54 4.74 8.28
N PHE A 308 -23.68 4.38 9.23
CA PHE A 308 -22.24 4.36 9.05
C PHE A 308 -21.62 3.10 9.70
N PRO A 309 -21.76 1.93 9.07
CA PRO A 309 -21.13 0.70 9.55
C PRO A 309 -19.60 0.73 9.38
N PRO A 310 -18.87 -0.18 10.03
CA PRO A 310 -17.50 -0.53 9.62
C PRO A 310 -17.41 -0.88 8.13
N GLN A 311 -16.40 -0.40 7.44
CA GLN A 311 -16.17 -0.77 6.04
C GLN A 311 -15.72 -2.23 5.92
N PRO A 312 -16.41 -3.08 5.14
CA PRO A 312 -16.07 -4.49 4.98
C PRO A 312 -14.93 -4.70 3.95
N MET A 313 -13.74 -4.14 4.22
CA MET A 313 -12.64 -4.01 3.24
C MET A 313 -12.17 -5.35 2.66
N VAL A 314 -12.06 -6.39 3.50
CA VAL A 314 -11.64 -7.74 3.08
C VAL A 314 -12.72 -8.37 2.20
N ASP A 315 -13.98 -8.23 2.57
CA ASP A 315 -15.08 -8.81 1.81
C ASP A 315 -15.33 -8.06 0.50
N GLN A 316 -15.12 -6.74 0.47
CA GLN A 316 -15.10 -5.95 -0.77
C GLN A 316 -14.02 -6.42 -1.73
N THR A 317 -12.79 -6.62 -1.24
CA THR A 317 -11.68 -7.12 -2.04
C THR A 317 -12.00 -8.51 -2.60
N ARG A 318 -12.54 -9.40 -1.76
CA ARG A 318 -12.93 -10.75 -2.18
C ARG A 318 -14.00 -10.72 -3.25
N ALA A 319 -15.05 -9.92 -3.08
CA ALA A 319 -16.14 -9.79 -4.05
C ALA A 319 -15.65 -9.30 -5.43
N VAL A 320 -14.74 -8.33 -5.44
CA VAL A 320 -14.14 -7.84 -6.69
C VAL A 320 -13.25 -8.91 -7.35
N LEU A 321 -12.44 -9.63 -6.57
CA LEU A 321 -11.58 -10.71 -7.12
C LEU A 321 -12.39 -11.93 -7.59
N GLU A 322 -13.50 -12.26 -6.93
CA GLU A 322 -14.45 -13.26 -7.43
C GLU A 322 -15.08 -12.82 -8.75
N SER A 323 -15.49 -11.55 -8.86
CA SER A 323 -15.99 -10.97 -10.11
C SER A 323 -14.94 -10.93 -11.21
N TYR A 324 -13.66 -10.68 -10.85
CA TYR A 324 -12.53 -10.76 -11.77
C TYR A 324 -12.35 -12.15 -12.35
N ALA A 325 -12.48 -13.19 -11.51
CA ALA A 325 -12.42 -14.58 -11.96
C ALA A 325 -13.63 -14.97 -12.82
N ASP A 326 -14.83 -14.56 -12.43
CA ASP A 326 -16.06 -14.80 -13.22
C ASP A 326 -15.99 -14.14 -14.61
N ALA A 327 -15.25 -13.03 -14.71
CA ALA A 327 -14.96 -12.35 -15.96
C ALA A 327 -13.73 -12.89 -16.71
N GLY A 328 -13.27 -14.12 -16.40
CA GLY A 328 -12.22 -14.85 -17.12
C GLY A 328 -10.80 -14.67 -16.59
N GLY A 329 -10.59 -13.95 -15.50
CA GLY A 329 -9.31 -13.88 -14.79
C GLY A 329 -9.06 -15.10 -13.89
N GLN A 330 -7.97 -15.08 -13.15
CA GLN A 330 -7.65 -16.07 -12.12
C GLN A 330 -7.18 -15.36 -10.86
N PHE A 331 -7.62 -15.81 -9.69
CA PHE A 331 -7.03 -15.36 -8.45
C PHE A 331 -6.96 -16.50 -7.42
N GLU A 332 -6.05 -16.35 -6.48
CA GLU A 332 -5.91 -17.21 -5.31
C GLU A 332 -5.77 -16.35 -4.06
N GLU A 333 -6.54 -16.66 -3.01
CA GLU A 333 -6.41 -16.07 -1.68
C GLU A 333 -5.50 -16.93 -0.80
N VAL A 334 -4.43 -16.37 -0.27
CA VAL A 334 -3.48 -17.00 0.66
C VAL A 334 -3.55 -16.30 2.00
N VAL A 335 -3.90 -17.00 3.07
CA VAL A 335 -4.07 -16.45 4.41
C VAL A 335 -2.97 -16.95 5.33
N PHE A 336 -2.16 -16.03 5.85
CA PHE A 336 -1.21 -16.35 6.92
C PHE A 336 -1.86 -16.17 8.30
N GLY A 337 -1.98 -17.28 9.05
CA GLY A 337 -2.88 -17.38 10.20
C GLY A 337 -2.51 -16.52 11.42
N ASN A 338 -1.26 -16.14 11.59
CA ASN A 338 -0.78 -15.42 12.79
C ASN A 338 0.06 -14.19 12.41
N THR A 339 -0.31 -13.51 11.32
CA THR A 339 0.35 -12.30 10.85
C THR A 339 -0.61 -11.12 10.80
N GLY A 340 -0.08 -9.92 10.95
CA GLY A 340 -0.79 -8.65 10.83
C GLY A 340 -0.76 -8.10 9.40
N HIS A 341 -0.52 -6.80 9.30
CA HIS A 341 -0.56 -6.06 8.04
C HIS A 341 0.66 -6.30 7.13
N THR A 342 1.76 -6.87 7.66
CA THR A 342 3.03 -7.05 6.95
C THR A 342 3.51 -8.51 6.91
N PRO A 343 2.78 -9.44 6.28
CA PRO A 343 3.21 -10.85 6.20
C PRO A 343 4.64 -11.04 5.71
N HIS A 344 5.10 -10.19 4.78
CA HIS A 344 6.45 -10.22 4.22
C HIS A 344 7.57 -9.87 5.23
N LEU A 345 7.23 -9.20 6.35
CA LEU A 345 8.15 -8.94 7.46
C LEU A 345 8.04 -9.99 8.56
N GLU A 346 6.82 -10.45 8.83
CA GLU A 346 6.53 -11.29 9.99
C GLU A 346 6.90 -12.77 9.75
N VAL A 347 6.70 -13.24 8.53
CA VAL A 347 6.99 -14.62 8.09
C VAL A 347 7.71 -14.62 6.74
N PRO A 348 8.90 -13.96 6.64
CA PRO A 348 9.58 -13.72 5.38
C PRO A 348 9.88 -14.99 4.59
N GLY A 349 10.21 -16.10 5.26
CA GLY A 349 10.47 -17.38 4.60
C GLY A 349 9.22 -17.94 3.90
N GLU A 350 8.07 -17.98 4.61
CA GLU A 350 6.82 -18.47 4.01
C GLU A 350 6.33 -17.54 2.90
N PHE A 351 6.53 -16.23 3.06
CA PHE A 351 6.22 -15.25 2.04
C PHE A 351 7.07 -15.45 0.78
N LEU A 352 8.39 -15.63 0.92
CA LEU A 352 9.31 -15.87 -0.21
C LEU A 352 8.99 -17.17 -0.91
N ASP A 353 8.75 -18.27 -0.20
CA ASP A 353 8.34 -19.55 -0.78
C ASP A 353 7.08 -19.39 -1.64
N ARG A 354 6.13 -18.58 -1.18
CA ARG A 354 4.91 -18.30 -1.92
C ARG A 354 5.17 -17.41 -3.15
N LEU A 355 5.99 -16.36 -2.99
CA LEU A 355 6.37 -15.49 -4.09
C LEU A 355 7.12 -16.27 -5.17
N GLU A 356 8.07 -17.14 -4.81
CA GLU A 356 8.78 -17.98 -5.78
C GLU A 356 7.81 -18.91 -6.54
N THR A 357 6.79 -19.45 -5.88
CA THR A 357 5.74 -20.24 -6.56
C THR A 357 5.03 -19.41 -7.64
N VAL A 358 4.72 -18.14 -7.38
CA VAL A 358 4.11 -17.23 -8.36
C VAL A 358 5.07 -16.94 -9.52
N LEU A 359 6.36 -16.75 -9.23
CA LEU A 359 7.38 -16.43 -10.23
C LEU A 359 7.75 -17.61 -11.14
N GLU A 360 7.51 -18.83 -10.69
CA GLU A 360 7.76 -20.06 -11.46
C GLU A 360 6.56 -20.48 -12.35
N GLY A 361 5.39 -19.91 -12.18
CA GLY A 361 4.16 -20.12 -12.97
C GLY A 361 3.33 -21.29 -12.48
#